data_a1da7c6abbe4bac905c977c03ea13f3d
#
_entry.id   a1da7c6abbe4bac905c977c03ea13f3d
#
_cell.length_a   1.000
_cell.length_b   1.000
_cell.length_c   1.000
_cell.angle_alpha   90.00
_cell.angle_beta   90.00
_cell.angle_gamma   90.00
#
_symmetry.space_group_name_H-M   'P 1'
#
loop_
_entity.id
_entity.type
_entity.pdbx_description
1 polymer ?
#
loop_
_entity_poly.entity_id
_entity_poly.type
_entity_poly.pdbx_seq_one_letter_code
_entity_poly.pdbx_strand_id
1 'polypeptide(L)'
;KICVIDGMVGYVGGVNLADEYINKKERFGHWKDTAVMLKGDAVQSLTMIFLQMWNVDERGVETYGRYLTPKREGLRRELGYIIPYADSPFDNENVGEEVYFHILNDEKKYVHIMTPYLIRDNEMLTTLIRAAKSGIEVIIIMPHIPDKWYAFVVAKTFYKELIQGGVQIYEYTPGFVHAKVFISDDD
;
A
#
# COMPACT_ATOMS: atom_id res chain seq x y z
N LYS A 1 -7.56 2.77 -3.49
CA LYS A 1 -8.68 3.71 -3.81
C LYS A 1 -8.20 5.12 -3.64
N ILE A 2 -8.65 5.99 -4.55
CA ILE A 2 -8.33 7.41 -4.54
C ILE A 2 -9.65 8.19 -4.43
N CYS A 3 -9.67 9.21 -3.58
CA CYS A 3 -10.73 10.20 -3.52
C CYS A 3 -10.08 11.57 -3.47
N VAL A 4 -10.40 12.43 -4.43
CA VAL A 4 -9.90 13.81 -4.48
C VAL A 4 -11.07 14.75 -4.39
N ILE A 5 -10.95 15.76 -3.53
CA ILE A 5 -11.98 16.78 -3.30
C ILE A 5 -11.40 18.13 -3.73
N ASP A 6 -12.01 18.74 -4.75
CA ASP A 6 -11.68 20.05 -5.31
C ASP A 6 -10.21 20.22 -5.73
N GLY A 7 -9.51 19.11 -6.02
CA GLY A 7 -8.05 19.13 -6.25
C GLY A 7 -7.25 19.59 -5.03
N MET A 8 -7.88 19.66 -3.86
CA MET A 8 -7.36 20.27 -2.65
C MET A 8 -6.99 19.29 -1.56
N VAL A 9 -7.78 18.26 -1.39
CA VAL A 9 -7.56 17.19 -0.41
C VAL A 9 -7.65 15.89 -1.16
N GLY A 10 -6.68 15.02 -0.92
CA GLY A 10 -6.66 13.67 -1.47
C GLY A 10 -6.66 12.63 -0.37
N TYR A 11 -7.36 11.54 -0.59
CA TYR A 11 -7.33 10.36 0.25
C TYR A 11 -6.91 9.17 -0.60
N VAL A 12 -5.99 8.36 -0.07
CA VAL A 12 -5.57 7.10 -0.70
C VAL A 12 -5.47 6.01 0.36
N GLY A 13 -5.96 4.81 0.05
CA GLY A 13 -5.90 3.70 1.00
C GLY A 13 -6.68 2.47 0.58
N GLY A 14 -6.73 1.48 1.48
CA GLY A 14 -7.39 0.20 1.28
C GLY A 14 -8.91 0.24 1.46
N VAL A 15 -9.44 1.22 2.17
CA VAL A 15 -10.86 1.29 2.59
C VAL A 15 -11.81 1.28 1.39
N ASN A 16 -12.78 0.36 1.38
CA ASN A 16 -13.90 0.35 0.45
C ASN A 16 -15.14 1.00 1.10
N LEU A 17 -16.11 1.36 0.28
CA LEU A 17 -17.40 1.92 0.73
C LEU A 17 -18.34 0.79 1.15
N ALA A 18 -18.07 0.19 2.32
CA ALA A 18 -18.90 -0.84 2.92
C ALA A 18 -18.79 -0.82 4.45
N ASP A 19 -19.83 -1.27 5.14
CA ASP A 19 -19.97 -1.17 6.59
C ASP A 19 -18.91 -1.97 7.38
N GLU A 20 -18.41 -3.06 6.83
CA GLU A 20 -17.34 -3.86 7.44
C GLU A 20 -16.01 -3.11 7.53
N TYR A 21 -15.69 -2.23 6.57
CA TYR A 21 -14.43 -1.47 6.56
C TYR A 21 -14.35 -0.40 7.66
N ILE A 22 -15.48 0.00 8.20
CA ILE A 22 -15.58 0.96 9.30
C ILE A 22 -16.01 0.29 10.61
N ASN A 23 -15.99 -1.03 10.68
CA ASN A 23 -16.41 -1.84 11.82
C ASN A 23 -17.86 -1.60 12.29
N LYS A 24 -18.73 -1.12 11.39
CA LYS A 24 -20.17 -0.99 11.67
C LYS A 24 -20.90 -2.33 11.52
N LYS A 25 -20.34 -3.24 10.73
CA LYS A 25 -20.78 -4.62 10.57
C LYS A 25 -19.59 -5.54 10.77
N GLU A 26 -19.66 -6.42 11.75
CA GLU A 26 -18.65 -7.44 11.97
C GLU A 26 -18.81 -8.57 10.95
N ARG A 27 -17.73 -8.89 10.21
CA ARG A 27 -17.70 -9.96 9.22
C ARG A 27 -16.54 -10.94 9.44
N PHE A 28 -15.36 -10.42 9.75
CA PHE A 28 -14.12 -11.18 9.98
C PHE A 28 -13.42 -10.69 11.25
N GLY A 29 -14.18 -10.47 12.34
CA GLY A 29 -13.69 -9.77 13.51
C GLY A 29 -13.44 -8.29 13.25
N HIS A 30 -12.55 -7.67 14.02
CA HIS A 30 -12.19 -6.28 13.82
C HIS A 30 -11.45 -6.07 12.48
N TRP A 31 -11.99 -5.19 11.66
CA TRP A 31 -11.40 -4.83 10.37
C TRP A 31 -10.36 -3.72 10.54
N LYS A 32 -9.09 -4.06 10.26
CA LYS A 32 -7.97 -3.11 10.33
C LYS A 32 -7.57 -2.67 8.94
N ASP A 33 -7.78 -1.39 8.62
CA ASP A 33 -7.35 -0.79 7.37
C ASP A 33 -6.60 0.53 7.61
N THR A 34 -6.01 1.08 6.56
CA THR A 34 -5.24 2.32 6.62
C THR A 34 -5.57 3.19 5.40
N ALA A 35 -5.67 4.47 5.65
CA ALA A 35 -5.77 5.49 4.61
C ALA A 35 -4.91 6.71 4.99
N VAL A 36 -4.39 7.39 3.99
CA VAL A 36 -3.61 8.62 4.13
C VAL A 36 -4.42 9.77 3.57
N MET A 37 -4.47 10.87 4.30
CA MET A 37 -5.01 12.14 3.83
C MET A 37 -3.87 13.07 3.44
N LEU A 38 -3.90 13.57 2.21
CA LEU A 38 -2.91 14.47 1.65
C LEU A 38 -3.51 15.86 1.42
N LYS A 39 -2.70 16.89 1.65
CA LYS A 39 -2.99 18.29 1.28
C LYS A 39 -1.74 18.87 0.64
N GLY A 40 -1.91 19.60 -0.45
CA GLY A 40 -0.78 20.22 -1.15
C GLY A 40 -0.55 19.64 -2.55
N ASP A 41 0.66 19.82 -3.07
CA ASP A 41 0.99 19.55 -4.47
C ASP A 41 0.82 18.07 -4.86
N ALA A 42 1.04 17.13 -3.94
CA ALA A 42 0.85 15.71 -4.17
C ALA A 42 -0.61 15.32 -4.55
N VAL A 43 -1.59 16.16 -4.18
CA VAL A 43 -3.00 15.95 -4.57
C VAL A 43 -3.19 16.08 -6.08
N GLN A 44 -2.37 16.88 -6.75
CA GLN A 44 -2.40 16.99 -8.21
C GLN A 44 -2.01 15.67 -8.89
N SER A 45 -1.00 14.99 -8.36
CA SER A 45 -0.60 13.66 -8.86
C SER A 45 -1.73 12.64 -8.67
N LEU A 46 -2.41 12.63 -7.52
CA LEU A 46 -3.59 11.78 -7.31
C LEU A 46 -4.72 12.11 -8.30
N THR A 47 -4.92 13.40 -8.60
CA THR A 47 -5.91 13.83 -9.60
C THR A 47 -5.55 13.30 -10.98
N MET A 48 -4.28 13.40 -11.38
CA MET A 48 -3.82 12.87 -12.66
C MET A 48 -3.99 11.35 -12.77
N ILE A 49 -3.61 10.61 -11.73
CA ILE A 49 -3.80 9.15 -11.67
C ILE A 49 -5.27 8.79 -11.84
N PHE A 50 -6.18 9.50 -11.16
CA PHE A 50 -7.62 9.27 -11.33
C PHE A 50 -8.07 9.54 -12.76
N LEU A 51 -7.66 10.66 -13.35
CA LEU A 51 -8.05 11.04 -14.71
C LEU A 51 -7.46 10.13 -15.79
N GLN A 52 -6.26 9.59 -15.60
CA GLN A 52 -5.70 8.56 -16.47
C GLN A 52 -6.59 7.33 -16.52
N MET A 53 -7.04 6.83 -15.35
CA MET A 53 -7.94 5.69 -15.28
C MET A 53 -9.33 6.01 -15.83
N TRP A 54 -9.85 7.22 -15.58
CA TRP A 54 -11.12 7.68 -16.12
C TRP A 54 -11.12 7.72 -17.65
N ASN A 55 -10.05 8.23 -18.24
CA ASN A 55 -9.92 8.37 -19.68
C ASN A 55 -9.75 7.05 -20.46
N VAL A 56 -9.49 5.93 -19.78
CA VAL A 56 -9.37 4.61 -20.43
C VAL A 56 -10.68 4.19 -21.10
N ASP A 57 -11.81 4.42 -20.46
CA ASP A 57 -13.13 3.96 -20.93
C ASP A 57 -13.96 5.06 -21.60
N GLU A 58 -13.51 6.31 -21.52
CA GLU A 58 -14.27 7.44 -22.03
C GLU A 58 -14.03 7.69 -23.53
N ARG A 59 -15.10 7.95 -24.28
CA ARG A 59 -15.03 8.30 -25.70
C ARG A 59 -14.48 9.70 -25.96
N GLY A 60 -14.49 10.57 -24.95
CA GLY A 60 -13.93 11.92 -24.96
C GLY A 60 -12.89 12.07 -23.87
N VAL A 61 -11.65 12.40 -24.23
CA VAL A 61 -10.56 12.60 -23.27
C VAL A 61 -10.78 13.89 -22.50
N GLU A 62 -10.92 13.79 -21.19
CA GLU A 62 -10.94 14.95 -20.30
C GLU A 62 -9.57 15.63 -20.27
N THR A 63 -9.58 16.95 -20.35
CA THR A 63 -8.36 17.77 -20.27
C THR A 63 -7.94 17.94 -18.82
N TYR A 64 -6.73 17.51 -18.47
CA TYR A 64 -6.21 17.55 -17.10
C TYR A 64 -6.19 18.98 -16.49
N GLY A 65 -5.90 19.99 -17.31
CA GLY A 65 -5.78 21.37 -16.86
C GLY A 65 -7.02 21.94 -16.15
N ARG A 66 -8.22 21.40 -16.41
CA ARG A 66 -9.46 21.82 -15.69
C ARG A 66 -9.46 21.44 -14.22
N TYR A 67 -8.75 20.37 -13.87
CA TYR A 67 -8.79 19.75 -12.56
C TYR A 67 -7.52 20.01 -11.74
N LEU A 68 -6.48 20.57 -12.38
CA LEU A 68 -5.26 20.94 -11.68
C LEU A 68 -5.43 22.33 -11.10
N THR A 69 -5.37 22.42 -9.79
CA THR A 69 -5.43 23.69 -9.09
C THR A 69 -4.07 24.41 -9.12
N PRO A 70 -4.05 25.75 -9.24
CA PRO A 70 -2.79 26.49 -9.13
C PRO A 70 -2.15 26.29 -7.75
N LYS A 71 -0.83 26.47 -7.69
CA LYS A 71 -0.07 26.42 -6.43
C LYS A 71 -0.73 27.25 -5.35
N ARG A 72 -0.85 26.68 -4.17
CA ARG A 72 -1.45 27.34 -3.02
C ARG A 72 -0.40 28.10 -2.24
N GLU A 73 -0.71 29.34 -1.91
CA GLU A 73 0.00 30.10 -0.91
C GLU A 73 -0.45 29.65 0.51
N GLY A 74 0.48 29.61 1.46
CA GLY A 74 0.16 29.42 2.88
C GLY A 74 0.15 27.99 3.41
N LEU A 75 0.49 26.96 2.62
CA LEU A 75 0.73 25.62 3.16
C LEU A 75 2.06 25.60 3.92
N ARG A 76 2.05 25.04 5.14
CA ARG A 76 3.29 24.74 5.83
C ARG A 76 4.12 23.77 4.99
N ARG A 77 5.38 24.10 4.77
CA ARG A 77 6.35 23.15 4.26
C ARG A 77 6.72 22.21 5.40
N GLU A 78 6.28 20.98 5.28
CA GLU A 78 6.77 19.89 6.12
C GLU A 78 8.05 19.31 5.49
N LEU A 79 8.89 18.69 6.31
CA LEU A 79 10.08 17.98 5.83
C LEU A 79 9.66 16.64 5.20
N GLY A 80 10.36 16.24 4.16
CA GLY A 80 10.11 14.98 3.44
C GLY A 80 9.41 15.17 2.10
N TYR A 81 9.20 14.04 1.41
CA TYR A 81 8.61 13.98 0.08
C TYR A 81 7.41 13.02 0.08
N ILE A 82 6.41 13.34 -0.72
CA ILE A 82 5.28 12.46 -1.02
C ILE A 82 5.24 12.27 -2.52
N ILE A 83 5.38 11.03 -2.97
CA ILE A 83 5.42 10.65 -4.38
C ILE A 83 4.27 9.69 -4.66
N PRO A 84 3.07 10.19 -5.05
CA PRO A 84 2.00 9.32 -5.52
C PRO A 84 2.39 8.67 -6.85
N TYR A 85 2.23 7.36 -6.93
CA TYR A 85 2.40 6.59 -8.16
C TYR A 85 1.26 5.58 -8.31
N ALA A 86 1.12 5.02 -9.49
CA ALA A 86 0.16 3.97 -9.79
C ALA A 86 0.76 2.96 -10.76
N ASP A 87 0.36 1.70 -10.61
CA ASP A 87 0.58 0.69 -11.62
C ASP A 87 -0.55 0.71 -12.65
N SER A 88 -0.21 0.40 -13.88
CA SER A 88 -1.12 0.28 -14.99
C SER A 88 -0.92 -1.05 -15.70
N PRO A 89 -2.00 -1.77 -16.08
CA PRO A 89 -1.85 -2.96 -16.89
C PRO A 89 -1.54 -2.66 -18.38
N PHE A 90 -1.40 -1.38 -18.75
CA PHE A 90 -1.29 -0.94 -20.14
C PHE A 90 0.12 -0.52 -20.57
N ASP A 91 1.07 -0.43 -19.64
CA ASP A 91 2.43 0.09 -19.90
C ASP A 91 3.53 -0.97 -19.79
N ASN A 92 3.21 -2.19 -19.33
CA ASN A 92 4.15 -3.29 -19.07
C ASN A 92 5.24 -2.95 -18.02
N GLU A 93 4.98 -1.98 -17.15
CA GLU A 93 5.87 -1.60 -16.06
C GLU A 93 5.28 -2.02 -14.71
N ASN A 94 6.06 -2.68 -13.85
CA ASN A 94 5.66 -3.10 -12.51
C ASN A 94 6.17 -2.10 -11.47
N VAL A 95 5.74 -0.83 -11.56
CA VAL A 95 6.25 0.26 -10.71
C VAL A 95 6.13 -0.05 -9.22
N GLY A 96 5.01 -0.64 -8.80
CA GLY A 96 4.79 -0.98 -7.38
C GLY A 96 5.76 -2.04 -6.87
N GLU A 97 6.06 -3.04 -7.67
CA GLU A 97 7.00 -4.10 -7.32
C GLU A 97 8.43 -3.55 -7.24
N GLU A 98 8.85 -2.75 -8.22
CA GLU A 98 10.15 -2.09 -8.23
C GLU A 98 10.35 -1.18 -7.02
N VAL A 99 9.31 -0.42 -6.62
CA VAL A 99 9.36 0.41 -5.41
C VAL A 99 9.55 -0.45 -4.15
N TYR A 100 8.88 -1.60 -4.05
CA TYR A 100 9.07 -2.51 -2.92
C TYR A 100 10.48 -3.10 -2.89
N PHE A 101 11.04 -3.50 -4.03
CA PHE A 101 12.43 -3.96 -4.11
C PHE A 101 13.41 -2.86 -3.77
N HIS A 102 13.15 -1.63 -4.20
CA HIS A 102 13.99 -0.49 -3.86
C HIS A 102 14.01 -0.26 -2.34
N ILE A 103 12.84 -0.18 -1.70
CA ILE A 103 12.72 -0.08 -0.25
C ILE A 103 13.49 -1.21 0.44
N LEU A 104 13.29 -2.48 0.02
CA LEU A 104 13.91 -3.66 0.63
C LEU A 104 15.42 -3.77 0.38
N ASN A 105 15.99 -3.03 -0.56
CA ASN A 105 17.42 -3.00 -0.82
C ASN A 105 18.15 -1.84 -0.14
N ASP A 106 17.42 -0.78 0.22
CA ASP A 106 18.00 0.45 0.78
C ASP A 106 17.88 0.53 2.31
N GLU A 107 17.06 -0.35 2.93
CA GLU A 107 16.90 -0.36 4.39
C GLU A 107 18.19 -0.71 5.13
N LYS A 108 18.32 -0.16 6.35
CA LYS A 108 19.49 -0.35 7.21
C LYS A 108 19.16 -0.88 8.59
N LYS A 109 17.94 -0.66 9.06
CA LYS A 109 17.51 -1.00 10.43
C LYS A 109 16.34 -1.96 10.43
N TYR A 110 15.23 -1.60 9.76
CA TYR A 110 14.02 -2.40 9.79
C TYR A 110 13.12 -2.22 8.56
N VAL A 111 12.31 -3.25 8.29
CA VAL A 111 11.16 -3.21 7.38
C VAL A 111 9.96 -3.85 8.06
N HIS A 112 8.89 -3.08 8.22
CA HIS A 112 7.63 -3.55 8.76
C HIS A 112 6.55 -3.54 7.67
N ILE A 113 5.95 -4.69 7.44
CA ILE A 113 4.99 -4.92 6.37
C ILE A 113 3.64 -5.30 6.97
N MET A 114 2.58 -4.64 6.54
CA MET A 114 1.22 -5.04 6.84
C MET A 114 0.50 -5.35 5.53
N THR A 115 0.00 -6.58 5.38
CA THR A 115 -0.65 -7.02 4.13
C THR A 115 -1.71 -8.09 4.40
N PRO A 116 -2.88 -8.06 3.70
CA PRO A 116 -3.87 -9.13 3.81
C PRO A 116 -3.47 -10.41 3.11
N TYR A 117 -2.56 -10.34 2.14
CA TYR A 117 -2.19 -11.46 1.29
C TYR A 117 -0.68 -11.52 1.10
N LEU A 118 -0.08 -12.59 1.57
CA LEU A 118 1.32 -12.92 1.33
C LEU A 118 1.38 -13.91 0.15
N ILE A 119 1.00 -13.43 -1.05
CA ILE A 119 1.18 -14.18 -2.28
C ILE A 119 2.32 -13.48 -3.00
N ARG A 120 3.49 -14.11 -3.01
CA ARG A 120 4.71 -13.50 -3.54
C ARG A 120 5.42 -14.48 -4.47
N ASP A 121 6.13 -13.89 -5.41
CA ASP A 121 7.08 -14.63 -6.23
C ASP A 121 8.33 -14.99 -5.42
N ASN A 122 9.18 -15.77 -6.03
CA ASN A 122 10.42 -16.24 -5.42
C ASN A 122 11.41 -15.11 -5.16
N GLU A 123 11.37 -14.04 -5.94
CA GLU A 123 12.28 -12.90 -5.85
C GLU A 123 12.02 -12.08 -4.58
N MET A 124 10.75 -11.75 -4.32
CA MET A 124 10.35 -11.06 -3.09
C MET A 124 10.66 -11.89 -1.84
N LEU A 125 10.39 -13.21 -1.88
CA LEU A 125 10.68 -14.10 -0.78
C LEU A 125 12.19 -14.13 -0.45
N THR A 126 13.00 -14.26 -1.48
CA THR A 126 14.47 -14.27 -1.37
C THR A 126 15.00 -12.95 -0.83
N THR A 127 14.43 -11.83 -1.29
CA THR A 127 14.82 -10.49 -0.86
C THR A 127 14.51 -10.24 0.62
N LEU A 128 13.33 -10.62 1.10
CA LEU A 128 12.95 -10.54 2.52
C LEU A 128 13.87 -11.39 3.41
N ILE A 129 14.17 -12.62 2.99
CA ILE A 129 15.09 -13.51 3.72
C ILE A 129 16.51 -12.93 3.72
N ARG A 130 16.96 -12.38 2.61
CA ARG A 130 18.29 -11.75 2.52
C ARG A 130 18.39 -10.55 3.46
N ALA A 131 17.40 -9.67 3.48
CA ALA A 131 17.34 -8.55 4.40
C ALA A 131 17.45 -9.01 5.85
N ALA A 132 16.60 -9.96 6.27
CA ALA A 132 16.64 -10.51 7.62
C ALA A 132 18.01 -11.15 7.97
N LYS A 133 18.62 -11.91 7.06
CA LYS A 133 19.95 -12.51 7.24
C LYS A 133 21.08 -11.46 7.28
N SER A 134 20.86 -10.28 6.71
CA SER A 134 21.81 -9.16 6.78
C SER A 134 21.71 -8.38 8.09
N GLY A 135 20.81 -8.77 8.98
CA GLY A 135 20.63 -8.15 10.30
C GLY A 135 19.53 -7.08 10.34
N ILE A 136 18.76 -6.90 9.26
CA ILE A 136 17.61 -6.03 9.21
C ILE A 136 16.43 -6.70 9.93
N GLU A 137 15.73 -5.94 10.78
CA GLU A 137 14.50 -6.43 11.39
C GLU A 137 13.37 -6.46 10.34
N VAL A 138 12.91 -7.64 9.95
CA VAL A 138 11.81 -7.81 9.01
C VAL A 138 10.60 -8.36 9.74
N ILE A 139 9.53 -7.54 9.83
CA ILE A 139 8.26 -7.92 10.47
C ILE A 139 7.14 -7.91 9.43
N ILE A 140 6.37 -8.99 9.38
CA ILE A 140 5.17 -9.09 8.55
C ILE A 140 3.94 -9.31 9.45
N ILE A 141 2.93 -8.45 9.30
CA ILE A 141 1.66 -8.57 10.02
C ILE A 141 0.58 -9.00 9.04
N MET A 142 -0.01 -10.17 9.33
CA MET A 142 -1.03 -10.84 8.53
C MET A 142 -2.38 -10.87 9.29
N PRO A 143 -3.52 -11.07 8.61
CA PRO A 143 -4.77 -11.32 9.29
C PRO A 143 -4.77 -12.68 9.99
N HIS A 144 -5.38 -12.76 11.18
CA HIS A 144 -5.66 -14.03 11.84
C HIS A 144 -6.94 -14.67 11.29
N ILE A 145 -7.96 -13.86 11.04
CA ILE A 145 -9.22 -14.30 10.43
C ILE A 145 -9.22 -13.88 8.96
N PRO A 146 -9.07 -14.79 7.99
CA PRO A 146 -8.96 -14.44 6.58
C PRO A 146 -10.34 -14.20 5.95
N ASP A 147 -10.39 -13.29 4.96
CA ASP A 147 -11.56 -13.12 4.09
C ASP A 147 -11.62 -14.20 2.98
N LYS A 148 -10.45 -14.70 2.56
CA LYS A 148 -10.26 -15.70 1.52
C LYS A 148 -9.38 -16.83 2.04
N TRP A 149 -10.00 -17.93 2.43
CA TRP A 149 -9.32 -19.08 3.02
C TRP A 149 -8.18 -19.63 2.13
N TYR A 150 -8.39 -19.67 0.81
CA TYR A 150 -7.39 -20.19 -0.14
C TYR A 150 -6.12 -19.31 -0.18
N ALA A 151 -6.28 -17.99 -0.18
CA ALA A 151 -5.15 -17.06 -0.16
C ALA A 151 -4.37 -17.17 1.16
N PHE A 152 -5.07 -17.40 2.26
CA PHE A 152 -4.46 -17.61 3.56
C PHE A 152 -3.67 -18.94 3.65
N VAL A 153 -4.23 -20.02 3.09
CA VAL A 153 -3.52 -21.30 3.02
C VAL A 153 -2.24 -21.18 2.19
N VAL A 154 -2.32 -20.51 1.03
CA VAL A 154 -1.12 -20.23 0.20
C VAL A 154 -0.10 -19.41 0.99
N ALA A 155 -0.52 -18.33 1.66
CA ALA A 155 0.36 -17.51 2.47
C ALA A 155 1.10 -18.34 3.54
N LYS A 156 0.41 -19.26 4.21
CA LYS A 156 1.01 -20.13 5.23
C LYS A 156 2.08 -21.09 4.68
N THR A 157 2.07 -21.41 3.42
CA THR A 157 3.13 -22.23 2.82
C THR A 157 4.50 -21.55 2.86
N PHE A 158 4.53 -20.22 2.82
CA PHE A 158 5.76 -19.43 2.87
C PHE A 158 6.25 -19.16 4.31
N TYR A 159 5.39 -19.30 5.33
CA TYR A 159 5.74 -18.99 6.71
C TYR A 159 6.99 -19.75 7.19
N LYS A 160 7.06 -21.04 6.92
CA LYS A 160 8.18 -21.87 7.37
C LYS A 160 9.52 -21.33 6.83
N GLU A 161 9.58 -21.05 5.55
CA GLU A 161 10.80 -20.58 4.89
C GLU A 161 11.20 -19.18 5.37
N LEU A 162 10.25 -18.26 5.46
CA LEU A 162 10.47 -16.89 5.96
C LEU A 162 10.98 -16.91 7.41
N ILE A 163 10.33 -17.67 8.31
CA ILE A 163 10.72 -17.74 9.71
C ILE A 163 12.12 -18.38 9.85
N GLN A 164 12.41 -19.42 9.09
CA GLN A 164 13.75 -20.00 9.06
C GLN A 164 14.81 -19.04 8.50
N GLY A 165 14.39 -18.12 7.64
CA GLY A 165 15.20 -17.03 7.10
C GLY A 165 15.44 -15.87 8.06
N GLY A 166 14.75 -15.85 9.22
CA GLY A 166 14.87 -14.77 10.22
C GLY A 166 13.77 -13.72 10.17
N VAL A 167 12.79 -13.86 9.27
CA VAL A 167 11.64 -12.95 9.18
C VAL A 167 10.67 -13.27 10.32
N GLN A 168 10.16 -12.24 10.97
CA GLN A 168 9.16 -12.34 12.02
C GLN A 168 7.75 -12.18 11.42
N ILE A 169 6.85 -13.14 11.68
CA ILE A 169 5.48 -13.12 11.18
C ILE A 169 4.53 -13.09 12.37
N TYR A 170 3.64 -12.10 12.37
CA TYR A 170 2.58 -11.93 13.37
C TYR A 170 1.22 -12.01 12.73
N GLU A 171 0.26 -12.63 13.41
CA GLU A 171 -1.14 -12.64 13.02
C GLU A 171 -1.94 -11.66 13.91
N TYR A 172 -2.69 -10.76 13.29
CA TYR A 172 -3.55 -9.82 13.98
C TYR A 172 -4.78 -10.54 14.55
N THR A 173 -4.71 -10.94 15.80
CA THR A 173 -5.72 -11.79 16.47
C THR A 173 -7.11 -11.18 16.57
N PRO A 174 -7.32 -9.84 16.66
CA PRO A 174 -8.67 -9.28 16.70
C PRO A 174 -9.49 -9.47 15.42
N GLY A 175 -8.85 -9.80 14.27
CA GLY A 175 -9.61 -10.01 13.05
C GLY A 175 -8.81 -9.94 11.76
N PHE A 176 -9.34 -9.18 10.81
CA PHE A 176 -8.82 -9.07 9.46
C PHE A 176 -8.01 -7.78 9.23
N VAL A 177 -6.77 -7.95 8.77
CA VAL A 177 -5.93 -6.86 8.30
C VAL A 177 -6.16 -6.68 6.79
N HIS A 178 -6.62 -5.51 6.38
CA HIS A 178 -6.75 -5.16 4.96
C HIS A 178 -5.81 -4.02 4.53
N ALA A 179 -5.06 -3.47 5.46
CA ALA A 179 -4.02 -2.49 5.17
C ALA A 179 -2.93 -3.07 4.27
N LYS A 180 -2.37 -2.26 3.39
CA LYS A 180 -1.19 -2.55 2.56
C LYS A 180 -0.20 -1.44 2.85
N VAL A 181 0.75 -1.73 3.73
CA VAL A 181 1.70 -0.74 4.25
C VAL A 181 3.07 -1.38 4.28
N PHE A 182 4.06 -0.64 3.80
CA PHE A 182 5.47 -0.89 3.99
C PHE A 182 6.06 0.30 4.73
N ILE A 183 6.80 0.04 5.78
CA ILE A 183 7.53 1.05 6.56
C ILE A 183 8.97 0.57 6.65
N SER A 184 9.90 1.41 6.27
CA SER A 184 11.32 1.15 6.30
C SER A 184 12.01 2.34 6.92
N ASP A 185 12.84 2.09 7.89
CA ASP A 185 13.65 3.07 8.63
C ASP A 185 12.87 4.37 9.03
N ASP A 186 13.51 5.30 9.70
CA ASP A 186 12.89 6.57 10.15
C ASP A 186 13.49 7.80 9.44
N ASP A 187 14.26 7.59 8.38
CA ASP A 187 15.01 8.64 7.68
C ASP A 187 14.29 9.17 6.46
#